data_b1c6d58e90b6166101001c522fecca99
#
_entry.id   b1c6d58e90b6166101001c522fecca99
#
_cell.length_a   1.000
_cell.length_b   1.000
_cell.length_c   1.000
_cell.angle_alpha   90.00
_cell.angle_beta   90.00
_cell.angle_gamma   90.00
#
_symmetry.space_group_name_H-M   'P 1'
#
loop_
_entity.id
_entity.type
_entity.pdbx_description
1 polymer ?
#
loop_
_entity_poly.entity_id
_entity_poly.type
_entity_poly.pdbx_seq_one_letter_code
_entity_poly.pdbx_strand_id
1 'polypeptide(L)'
;IQMHVTFKGTSYREVEFKGTPSAVALNSAIRDGRMVRINDHYKTNPLAAVVTQVPVNTYYEACQRNWKKEQEILEGVRDQVDPFAFAYIYAELEGMYLDNLFKYPFVVSDVCKKKIEECIPEGYWNVLDGYQVKNDKASLKSFAYIGWLIDYVEYRERREAYRAGKTYAGPQNMEEMYEKLAQTYDGDTRDAVLYLFLYKAIAEQQDFNVIGKLSKDYFKKYNRNKQFRKELSEMQK
;
A
#
# COMPACT_ATOMS: atom_id res chain seq x y z
N ILE A 1 -17.34 14.56 -15.53
CA ILE A 1 -16.05 14.79 -16.22
C ILE A 1 -16.02 13.81 -17.39
N GLN A 2 -15.98 14.33 -18.63
CA GLN A 2 -15.76 13.49 -19.80
C GLN A 2 -14.28 13.52 -20.15
N MET A 3 -13.67 12.35 -20.25
CA MET A 3 -12.29 12.17 -20.69
C MET A 3 -12.27 11.19 -21.86
N HIS A 4 -11.58 11.56 -22.94
CA HIS A 4 -11.33 10.67 -24.06
C HIS A 4 -9.92 10.11 -23.94
N VAL A 5 -9.80 8.80 -24.06
CA VAL A 5 -8.53 8.08 -24.05
C VAL A 5 -8.32 7.48 -25.42
N THR A 6 -7.21 7.81 -26.06
CA THR A 6 -6.85 7.30 -27.38
C THR A 6 -5.57 6.47 -27.27
N PHE A 7 -5.64 5.22 -27.72
CA PHE A 7 -4.48 4.33 -27.85
C PHE A 7 -3.95 4.45 -29.26
N LYS A 8 -2.70 4.91 -29.42
CA LYS A 8 -2.05 5.07 -30.73
C LYS A 8 -1.18 3.90 -31.13
N GLY A 9 -1.07 2.89 -30.29
CA GLY A 9 -0.26 1.71 -30.50
C GLY A 9 -0.44 0.66 -29.41
N THR A 10 0.52 -0.24 -29.27
CA THR A 10 0.48 -1.35 -28.28
C THR A 10 1.15 -1.01 -26.96
N SER A 11 1.82 0.14 -26.88
CA SER A 11 2.56 0.58 -25.70
C SER A 11 1.71 1.54 -24.85
N TYR A 12 1.83 1.42 -23.54
CA TYR A 12 1.22 2.37 -22.61
C TYR A 12 1.72 3.82 -22.80
N ARG A 13 2.89 4.00 -23.40
CA ARG A 13 3.45 5.32 -23.79
C ARG A 13 2.63 6.04 -24.86
N GLU A 14 1.89 5.28 -25.63
CA GLU A 14 1.12 5.79 -26.78
C GLU A 14 -0.32 6.14 -26.41
N VAL A 15 -0.61 6.26 -25.11
CA VAL A 15 -1.91 6.70 -24.62
C VAL A 15 -1.97 8.22 -24.58
N GLU A 16 -2.93 8.80 -25.26
CA GLU A 16 -3.24 10.23 -25.20
C GLU A 16 -4.54 10.46 -24.42
N PHE A 17 -4.53 11.50 -23.60
CA PHE A 17 -5.70 11.94 -22.84
C PHE A 17 -6.23 13.27 -23.39
N LYS A 18 -7.55 13.38 -23.60
CA LYS A 18 -8.24 14.62 -23.94
C LYS A 18 -9.42 14.82 -23.00
N GLY A 19 -9.58 16.02 -22.48
CA GLY A 19 -10.63 16.34 -21.52
C GLY A 19 -10.38 17.65 -20.80
N THR A 20 -10.86 17.78 -19.58
CA THR A 20 -10.53 18.96 -18.78
C THR A 20 -9.03 19.02 -18.48
N PRO A 21 -8.42 20.23 -18.44
CA PRO A 21 -6.98 20.38 -18.18
C PRO A 21 -6.49 19.61 -16.95
N SER A 22 -7.23 19.69 -15.85
CA SER A 22 -6.92 18.97 -14.60
C SER A 22 -6.92 17.45 -14.79
N ALA A 23 -7.92 16.89 -15.47
CA ALA A 23 -7.99 15.45 -15.73
C ALA A 23 -6.86 14.99 -16.66
N VAL A 24 -6.53 15.77 -17.67
CA VAL A 24 -5.43 15.47 -18.60
C VAL A 24 -4.08 15.52 -17.85
N ALA A 25 -3.83 16.54 -17.03
CA ALA A 25 -2.62 16.67 -16.26
C ALA A 25 -2.42 15.48 -15.31
N LEU A 26 -3.46 15.12 -14.52
CA LEU A 26 -3.39 14.00 -13.58
C LEU A 26 -3.13 12.66 -14.28
N ASN A 27 -3.91 12.35 -15.33
CA ASN A 27 -3.76 11.06 -16.01
C ASN A 27 -2.44 10.95 -16.78
N SER A 28 -1.92 12.07 -17.30
CA SER A 28 -0.58 12.11 -17.89
C SER A 28 0.49 11.85 -16.84
N ALA A 29 0.40 12.48 -15.67
CA ALA A 29 1.34 12.23 -14.58
C ALA A 29 1.29 10.77 -14.09
N ILE A 30 0.09 10.17 -13.96
CA ILE A 30 -0.06 8.75 -13.62
C ILE A 30 0.57 7.85 -14.69
N ARG A 31 0.34 8.13 -15.98
CA ARG A 31 0.98 7.40 -17.08
C ARG A 31 2.50 7.49 -16.99
N ASP A 32 3.02 8.70 -16.82
CA ASP A 32 4.46 8.95 -16.83
C ASP A 32 5.14 8.33 -15.57
N GLY A 33 4.48 8.36 -14.41
CA GLY A 33 4.89 7.63 -13.22
C GLY A 33 4.92 6.10 -13.45
N ARG A 34 3.90 5.54 -14.11
CA ARG A 34 3.94 4.12 -14.49
C ARG A 34 5.08 3.79 -15.46
N MET A 35 5.46 4.73 -16.34
CA MET A 35 6.58 4.53 -17.25
C MET A 35 7.92 4.43 -16.50
N VAL A 36 8.09 5.12 -15.38
CA VAL A 36 9.26 4.94 -14.51
C VAL A 36 9.36 3.49 -14.03
N ARG A 37 8.23 2.89 -13.64
CA ARG A 37 8.17 1.49 -13.18
C ARG A 37 8.35 0.49 -14.32
N ILE A 38 7.75 0.72 -15.49
CA ILE A 38 7.87 -0.16 -16.66
C ILE A 38 9.29 -0.18 -17.17
N ASN A 39 10.01 0.95 -17.13
CA ASN A 39 11.39 1.04 -17.54
C ASN A 39 12.38 0.40 -16.55
N ASP A 40 11.92 0.04 -15.37
CA ASP A 40 12.67 -0.70 -14.37
C ASP A 40 12.22 -2.17 -14.41
N HIS A 41 13.05 -3.07 -14.94
CA HIS A 41 12.65 -4.47 -15.14
C HIS A 41 12.29 -5.19 -13.84
N TYR A 42 12.76 -4.71 -12.68
CA TYR A 42 12.41 -5.27 -11.38
C TYR A 42 10.93 -5.05 -11.02
N LYS A 43 10.32 -4.04 -11.62
CA LYS A 43 8.90 -3.72 -11.42
C LYS A 43 7.97 -4.43 -12.41
N THR A 44 8.50 -4.91 -13.53
CA THR A 44 7.71 -5.58 -14.56
C THR A 44 7.59 -7.08 -14.34
N ASN A 45 8.45 -7.66 -13.51
CA ASN A 45 8.45 -9.08 -13.20
C ASN A 45 7.75 -9.37 -11.86
N PRO A 46 7.13 -10.55 -11.69
CA PRO A 46 6.67 -10.99 -10.38
C PRO A 46 7.82 -10.96 -9.38
N LEU A 47 7.54 -10.44 -8.19
CA LEU A 47 8.57 -10.21 -7.18
C LEU A 47 9.42 -11.45 -6.90
N ALA A 48 8.78 -12.61 -6.75
CA ALA A 48 9.47 -13.87 -6.49
C ALA A 48 10.41 -14.30 -7.63
N ALA A 49 10.15 -13.87 -8.87
CA ALA A 49 11.01 -14.22 -10.02
C ALA A 49 12.30 -13.41 -10.05
N VAL A 50 12.35 -12.24 -9.43
CA VAL A 50 13.54 -11.37 -9.44
C VAL A 50 14.41 -11.51 -8.18
N VAL A 51 13.88 -12.06 -7.08
CA VAL A 51 14.63 -12.16 -5.80
C VAL A 51 15.91 -13.01 -5.89
N THR A 52 15.97 -13.95 -6.83
CA THR A 52 17.17 -14.77 -7.06
C THR A 52 18.19 -14.09 -7.95
N GLN A 53 17.81 -13.02 -8.65
CA GLN A 53 18.64 -12.33 -9.65
C GLN A 53 19.10 -10.95 -9.18
N VAL A 54 18.37 -10.34 -8.26
CA VAL A 54 18.60 -8.96 -7.83
C VAL A 54 18.97 -8.95 -6.34
N PRO A 55 20.15 -8.43 -5.98
CA PRO A 55 20.51 -8.23 -4.59
C PRO A 55 19.53 -7.32 -3.86
N VAL A 56 19.28 -7.60 -2.57
CA VAL A 56 18.30 -6.86 -1.76
C VAL A 56 18.56 -5.35 -1.77
N ASN A 57 19.82 -4.93 -1.57
CA ASN A 57 20.18 -3.52 -1.57
C ASN A 57 19.90 -2.86 -2.92
N THR A 58 20.23 -3.54 -4.03
CA THR A 58 19.97 -3.04 -5.38
C THR A 58 18.47 -2.82 -5.65
N TYR A 59 17.65 -3.76 -5.23
CA TYR A 59 16.19 -3.61 -5.34
C TYR A 59 15.67 -2.45 -4.49
N TYR A 60 16.14 -2.35 -3.26
CA TYR A 60 15.76 -1.31 -2.32
C TYR A 60 16.10 0.10 -2.84
N GLU A 61 17.33 0.29 -3.34
CA GLU A 61 17.75 1.54 -3.95
C GLU A 61 16.94 1.88 -5.22
N ALA A 62 16.62 0.87 -6.03
CA ALA A 62 15.77 1.05 -7.21
C ALA A 62 14.35 1.50 -6.81
N CYS A 63 13.77 0.93 -5.75
CA CYS A 63 12.48 1.38 -5.24
C CYS A 63 12.50 2.84 -4.79
N GLN A 64 13.53 3.23 -4.02
CA GLN A 64 13.67 4.61 -3.56
C GLN A 64 13.86 5.61 -4.71
N ARG A 65 14.74 5.27 -5.66
CA ARG A 65 14.98 6.09 -6.87
C ARG A 65 13.72 6.27 -7.70
N ASN A 66 12.95 5.21 -7.89
CA ASN A 66 11.72 5.26 -8.68
C ASN A 66 10.64 6.06 -7.96
N TRP A 67 10.49 5.88 -6.65
CA TRP A 67 9.55 6.66 -5.86
C TRP A 67 9.86 8.16 -5.92
N LYS A 68 11.14 8.54 -5.81
CA LYS A 68 11.54 9.94 -5.95
C LYS A 68 11.13 10.52 -7.31
N LYS A 69 11.34 9.80 -8.40
CA LYS A 69 10.91 10.22 -9.73
C LYS A 69 9.39 10.33 -9.87
N GLU A 70 8.65 9.39 -9.31
CA GLU A 70 7.19 9.43 -9.30
C GLU A 70 6.68 10.65 -8.53
N GLN A 71 7.28 10.97 -7.38
CA GLN A 71 6.97 12.19 -6.63
C GLN A 71 7.22 13.45 -7.44
N GLU A 72 8.39 13.56 -8.09
CA GLU A 72 8.74 14.70 -8.93
C GLU A 72 7.71 14.91 -10.07
N ILE A 73 7.28 13.83 -10.73
CA ILE A 73 6.25 13.88 -11.79
C ILE A 73 4.91 14.37 -11.24
N LEU A 74 4.47 13.85 -10.09
CA LEU A 74 3.20 14.25 -9.47
C LEU A 74 3.24 15.70 -8.99
N GLU A 75 4.32 16.11 -8.30
CA GLU A 75 4.47 17.47 -7.82
C GLU A 75 4.46 18.50 -8.96
N GLY A 76 4.98 18.13 -10.14
CA GLY A 76 4.94 18.98 -11.33
C GLY A 76 3.53 19.32 -11.84
N VAL A 77 2.51 18.62 -11.40
CA VAL A 77 1.09 18.87 -11.78
C VAL A 77 0.20 19.26 -10.59
N ARG A 78 0.75 19.39 -9.38
CA ARG A 78 0.00 19.66 -8.15
C ARG A 78 -0.98 20.82 -8.29
N ASP A 79 -0.52 21.94 -8.81
CA ASP A 79 -1.32 23.18 -8.91
C ASP A 79 -2.37 23.15 -10.05
N GLN A 80 -2.31 22.12 -10.91
CA GLN A 80 -3.22 21.92 -12.04
C GLN A 80 -4.33 20.92 -11.72
N VAL A 81 -4.24 20.20 -10.61
CA VAL A 81 -5.09 19.07 -10.27
C VAL A 81 -5.95 19.40 -9.05
N ASP A 82 -7.16 18.83 -9.02
CA ASP A 82 -8.00 18.88 -7.83
C ASP A 82 -7.25 18.34 -6.60
N PRO A 83 -7.21 19.08 -5.48
CA PRO A 83 -6.43 18.69 -4.30
C PRO A 83 -6.81 17.33 -3.72
N PHE A 84 -8.10 16.95 -3.79
CA PHE A 84 -8.54 15.64 -3.31
C PHE A 84 -8.03 14.52 -4.23
N ALA A 85 -8.15 14.70 -5.55
CA ALA A 85 -7.64 13.73 -6.52
C ALA A 85 -6.12 13.58 -6.42
N PHE A 86 -5.40 14.70 -6.23
CA PHE A 86 -3.95 14.67 -6.01
C PHE A 86 -3.59 13.86 -4.77
N ALA A 87 -4.18 14.17 -3.62
CA ALA A 87 -3.91 13.49 -2.35
C ALA A 87 -4.23 11.98 -2.43
N TYR A 88 -5.33 11.61 -3.09
CA TYR A 88 -5.70 10.21 -3.33
C TYR A 88 -4.63 9.47 -4.14
N ILE A 89 -4.22 10.01 -5.29
CA ILE A 89 -3.23 9.37 -6.17
C ILE A 89 -1.85 9.33 -5.49
N TYR A 90 -1.47 10.39 -4.81
CA TYR A 90 -0.22 10.40 -4.05
C TYR A 90 -0.18 9.30 -3.00
N ALA A 91 -1.26 9.15 -2.22
CA ALA A 91 -1.38 8.09 -1.22
C ALA A 91 -1.36 6.69 -1.85
N GLU A 92 -2.04 6.51 -3.00
CA GLU A 92 -2.03 5.24 -3.74
C GLU A 92 -0.62 4.83 -4.15
N LEU A 93 0.15 5.74 -4.75
CA LEU A 93 1.51 5.47 -5.20
C LEU A 93 2.49 5.29 -4.02
N GLU A 94 2.33 6.08 -2.96
CA GLU A 94 3.11 5.92 -1.73
C GLU A 94 2.85 4.57 -1.07
N GLY A 95 1.58 4.17 -0.94
CA GLY A 95 1.21 2.87 -0.39
C GLY A 95 1.83 1.71 -1.17
N MET A 96 1.78 1.79 -2.51
CA MET A 96 2.44 0.79 -3.38
C MET A 96 3.96 0.76 -3.22
N TYR A 97 4.59 1.92 -3.07
CA TYR A 97 6.03 2.02 -2.82
C TYR A 97 6.42 1.38 -1.49
N LEU A 98 5.72 1.74 -0.42
CA LEU A 98 5.99 1.26 0.93
C LEU A 98 5.72 -0.25 1.07
N ASP A 99 4.64 -0.74 0.46
CA ASP A 99 4.34 -2.17 0.38
C ASP A 99 5.47 -2.96 -0.29
N ASN A 100 5.99 -2.48 -1.42
CA ASN A 100 7.11 -3.12 -2.09
C ASN A 100 8.38 -3.11 -1.22
N LEU A 101 8.66 -1.99 -0.55
CA LEU A 101 9.84 -1.85 0.31
C LEU A 101 9.77 -2.80 1.50
N PHE A 102 8.60 -2.87 2.13
CA PHE A 102 8.38 -3.70 3.31
C PHE A 102 8.42 -5.20 2.96
N LYS A 103 7.75 -5.62 1.89
CA LYS A 103 7.57 -7.04 1.56
C LYS A 103 8.78 -7.70 0.92
N TYR A 104 9.63 -6.94 0.22
CA TYR A 104 10.73 -7.54 -0.53
C TYR A 104 11.66 -8.43 0.33
N PRO A 105 12.16 -8.00 1.49
CA PRO A 105 13.01 -8.84 2.33
C PRO A 105 12.34 -10.16 2.75
N PHE A 106 11.03 -10.15 2.99
CA PHE A 106 10.27 -11.35 3.37
C PHE A 106 10.15 -12.32 2.20
N VAL A 107 9.89 -11.81 0.99
CA VAL A 107 9.86 -12.65 -0.22
C VAL A 107 11.23 -13.26 -0.49
N VAL A 108 12.32 -12.50 -0.31
CA VAL A 108 13.69 -13.02 -0.41
C VAL A 108 13.94 -14.12 0.61
N SER A 109 13.56 -13.89 1.87
CA SER A 109 13.67 -14.87 2.96
C SER A 109 12.95 -16.17 2.62
N ASP A 110 11.71 -16.07 2.15
CA ASP A 110 10.90 -17.24 1.81
C ASP A 110 11.42 -17.99 0.57
N VAL A 111 11.67 -17.32 -0.52
CA VAL A 111 12.12 -17.93 -1.78
C VAL A 111 13.53 -18.51 -1.66
N CYS A 112 14.45 -17.78 -1.03
CA CYS A 112 15.84 -18.20 -0.89
C CYS A 112 16.11 -19.05 0.36
N LYS A 113 15.08 -19.30 1.19
CA LYS A 113 15.17 -20.03 2.46
C LYS A 113 16.27 -19.50 3.39
N LYS A 114 16.39 -18.19 3.45
CA LYS A 114 17.30 -17.45 4.32
C LYS A 114 16.58 -16.92 5.55
N LYS A 115 17.32 -16.63 6.61
CA LYS A 115 16.77 -15.89 7.75
C LYS A 115 16.46 -14.46 7.33
N ILE A 116 15.38 -13.89 7.88
CA ILE A 116 14.94 -12.52 7.52
C ILE A 116 16.04 -11.49 7.81
N GLU A 117 16.82 -11.67 8.86
CA GLU A 117 17.92 -10.80 9.24
C GLU A 117 19.03 -10.71 8.18
N GLU A 118 19.18 -11.77 7.36
CA GLU A 118 20.13 -11.84 6.26
C GLU A 118 19.58 -11.18 4.97
N CYS A 119 18.28 -10.86 4.95
CA CYS A 119 17.57 -10.32 3.79
C CYS A 119 17.21 -8.84 3.95
N ILE A 120 17.51 -8.25 5.10
CA ILE A 120 17.22 -6.83 5.38
C ILE A 120 18.36 -5.97 4.88
N PRO A 121 18.10 -4.97 3.99
CA PRO A 121 19.13 -4.04 3.55
C PRO A 121 19.58 -3.11 4.69
N GLU A 122 20.79 -2.59 4.57
CA GLU A 122 21.28 -1.56 5.49
C GLU A 122 20.31 -0.35 5.53
N GLY A 123 20.05 0.16 6.72
CA GLY A 123 19.16 1.30 6.93
C GLY A 123 17.66 0.98 6.81
N TYR A 124 17.27 -0.25 6.51
CA TYR A 124 15.86 -0.64 6.34
C TYR A 124 14.96 -0.22 7.52
N TRP A 125 15.43 -0.43 8.75
CA TRP A 125 14.65 -0.08 9.95
C TRP A 125 14.58 1.42 10.25
N ASN A 126 15.36 2.23 9.54
CA ASN A 126 15.40 3.69 9.73
C ASN A 126 14.69 4.45 8.60
N VAL A 127 14.33 3.78 7.50
CA VAL A 127 13.75 4.43 6.31
C VAL A 127 12.45 5.18 6.60
N LEU A 128 11.72 4.75 7.61
CA LEU A 128 10.46 5.38 8.05
C LEU A 128 10.62 6.16 9.38
N ASP A 129 11.85 6.55 9.74
CA ASP A 129 12.04 7.45 10.86
C ASP A 129 11.39 8.81 10.55
N GLY A 130 10.50 9.25 11.42
CA GLY A 130 9.69 10.45 11.20
C GLY A 130 8.47 10.27 10.29
N TYR A 131 8.19 9.06 9.78
CA TYR A 131 6.97 8.80 9.00
C TYR A 131 5.71 9.12 9.80
N GLN A 132 4.83 9.90 9.19
CA GLN A 132 3.54 10.29 9.77
C GLN A 132 2.40 9.69 8.97
N VAL A 133 1.50 9.02 9.67
CA VAL A 133 0.28 8.46 9.07
C VAL A 133 -0.63 9.60 8.61
N LYS A 134 -1.00 9.57 7.32
CA LYS A 134 -1.99 10.48 6.75
C LYS A 134 -3.38 10.03 7.16
N ASN A 135 -4.18 10.94 7.64
CA ASN A 135 -5.56 10.68 8.09
C ASN A 135 -6.61 11.51 7.32
N ASP A 136 -6.21 12.14 6.22
CA ASP A 136 -7.12 12.89 5.38
C ASP A 136 -8.06 11.97 4.58
N LYS A 137 -9.23 12.51 4.23
CA LYS A 137 -10.30 11.74 3.56
C LYS A 137 -9.91 11.17 2.20
N ALA A 138 -8.96 11.77 1.50
CA ALA A 138 -8.53 11.30 0.20
C ALA A 138 -7.59 10.10 0.34
N SER A 139 -6.57 10.22 1.21
CA SER A 139 -5.63 9.14 1.51
C SER A 139 -6.33 7.89 2.04
N LEU A 140 -7.34 8.06 2.92
CA LEU A 140 -8.15 6.96 3.47
C LEU A 140 -9.16 6.35 2.48
N LYS A 141 -9.10 6.69 1.19
CA LYS A 141 -9.80 5.98 0.11
C LYS A 141 -8.86 5.13 -0.75
N SER A 142 -7.56 5.27 -0.59
CA SER A 142 -6.58 4.48 -1.31
C SER A 142 -6.42 3.10 -0.67
N PHE A 143 -6.73 2.04 -1.40
CA PHE A 143 -6.55 0.67 -0.91
C PHE A 143 -5.09 0.29 -0.76
N ALA A 144 -4.21 0.80 -1.61
CA ALA A 144 -2.78 0.57 -1.46
C ALA A 144 -2.23 1.23 -0.19
N TYR A 145 -2.65 2.48 0.09
CA TYR A 145 -2.25 3.18 1.30
C TYR A 145 -2.79 2.53 2.57
N ILE A 146 -4.09 2.19 2.60
CA ILE A 146 -4.69 1.51 3.76
C ILE A 146 -4.07 0.11 3.93
N GLY A 147 -3.78 -0.60 2.83
CA GLY A 147 -3.07 -1.87 2.86
C GLY A 147 -1.69 -1.75 3.51
N TRP A 148 -0.95 -0.71 3.13
CA TRP A 148 0.30 -0.37 3.79
C TRP A 148 0.13 -0.08 5.29
N LEU A 149 -0.92 0.62 5.71
CA LEU A 149 -1.16 0.89 7.13
C LEU A 149 -1.35 -0.39 7.96
N ILE A 150 -1.93 -1.44 7.37
CA ILE A 150 -2.00 -2.76 8.01
C ILE A 150 -0.59 -3.31 8.22
N ASP A 151 0.24 -3.31 7.18
CA ASP A 151 1.61 -3.83 7.22
C ASP A 151 2.54 -2.95 8.08
N TYR A 152 2.27 -1.64 8.16
CA TYR A 152 3.05 -0.67 8.96
C TYR A 152 3.06 -0.99 10.46
N VAL A 153 1.99 -1.57 10.98
CA VAL A 153 1.95 -2.01 12.39
C VAL A 153 3.02 -3.07 12.63
N GLU A 154 3.08 -4.05 11.76
CA GLU A 154 4.10 -5.11 11.86
C GLU A 154 5.52 -4.56 11.64
N TYR A 155 5.73 -3.71 10.63
CA TYR A 155 7.02 -3.06 10.41
C TYR A 155 7.51 -2.33 11.66
N ARG A 156 6.65 -1.52 12.28
CA ARG A 156 6.98 -0.74 13.47
C ARG A 156 7.40 -1.63 14.63
N GLU A 157 6.65 -2.68 14.90
CA GLU A 157 6.95 -3.60 16.00
C GLU A 157 8.22 -4.43 15.76
N ARG A 158 8.44 -4.87 14.52
CA ARG A 158 9.70 -5.53 14.14
C ARG A 158 10.90 -4.59 14.32
N ARG A 159 10.74 -3.33 13.94
CA ARG A 159 11.77 -2.30 14.15
C ARG A 159 12.09 -2.11 15.64
N GLU A 160 11.07 -2.02 16.48
CA GLU A 160 11.22 -1.88 17.92
C GLU A 160 11.92 -3.12 18.54
N ALA A 161 11.52 -4.31 18.12
CA ALA A 161 12.16 -5.56 18.54
C ALA A 161 13.64 -5.59 18.11
N TYR A 162 13.93 -5.27 16.85
CA TYR A 162 15.28 -5.19 16.33
C TYR A 162 16.16 -4.22 17.12
N ARG A 163 15.67 -3.00 17.37
CA ARG A 163 16.39 -1.97 18.17
C ARG A 163 16.62 -2.40 19.62
N ALA A 164 15.72 -3.21 20.16
CA ALA A 164 15.84 -3.77 21.50
C ALA A 164 16.68 -5.07 21.56
N GLY A 165 17.20 -5.57 20.44
CA GLY A 165 17.91 -6.85 20.36
C GLY A 165 17.02 -8.06 20.68
N LYS A 166 15.70 -7.96 20.43
CA LYS A 166 14.70 -8.99 20.72
C LYS A 166 14.18 -9.63 19.44
N THR A 167 13.75 -10.88 19.56
CA THR A 167 12.99 -11.54 18.47
C THR A 167 11.56 -11.00 18.44
N TYR A 168 11.08 -10.66 17.26
CA TYR A 168 9.70 -10.25 17.06
C TYR A 168 8.77 -11.45 17.17
N ALA A 169 7.73 -11.32 18.00
CA ALA A 169 6.62 -12.25 18.08
C ALA A 169 5.35 -11.55 17.52
N GLY A 170 5.00 -11.86 16.30
CA GLY A 170 3.81 -11.30 15.64
C GLY A 170 2.50 -11.87 16.18
N PRO A 171 1.36 -11.33 15.71
CA PRO A 171 0.05 -11.89 16.00
C PRO A 171 -0.03 -13.34 15.51
N GLN A 172 -0.64 -14.21 16.32
CA GLN A 172 -0.71 -15.64 16.05
C GLN A 172 -1.97 -16.02 15.25
N ASN A 173 -2.94 -15.13 15.18
CA ASN A 173 -4.22 -15.35 14.53
C ASN A 173 -4.87 -14.03 14.09
N MET A 174 -5.99 -14.14 13.40
CA MET A 174 -6.74 -12.99 12.87
C MET A 174 -7.29 -12.08 13.96
N GLU A 175 -7.75 -12.64 15.08
CA GLU A 175 -8.30 -11.87 16.21
C GLU A 175 -7.23 -10.97 16.83
N GLU A 176 -6.04 -11.51 17.08
CA GLU A 176 -4.92 -10.73 17.62
C GLU A 176 -4.49 -9.61 16.68
N MET A 177 -4.44 -9.88 15.37
CA MET A 177 -4.13 -8.83 14.39
C MET A 177 -5.21 -7.76 14.35
N TYR A 178 -6.48 -8.13 14.35
CA TYR A 178 -7.60 -7.20 14.40
C TYR A 178 -7.56 -6.30 15.65
N GLU A 179 -7.34 -6.87 16.83
CA GLU A 179 -7.24 -6.12 18.08
C GLU A 179 -6.06 -5.15 18.05
N LYS A 180 -4.92 -5.59 17.53
CA LYS A 180 -3.72 -4.77 17.35
C LYS A 180 -3.98 -3.57 16.44
N LEU A 181 -4.62 -3.78 15.30
CA LEU A 181 -5.02 -2.70 14.38
C LEU A 181 -6.00 -1.73 15.06
N ALA A 182 -6.98 -2.26 15.80
CA ALA A 182 -7.96 -1.45 16.52
C ALA A 182 -7.34 -0.60 17.63
N GLN A 183 -6.26 -1.05 18.26
CA GLN A 183 -5.54 -0.31 19.29
C GLN A 183 -4.54 0.70 18.71
N THR A 184 -3.97 0.40 17.55
CA THR A 184 -2.94 1.24 16.93
C THR A 184 -3.51 2.51 16.30
N TYR A 185 -4.68 2.40 15.69
CA TYR A 185 -5.32 3.51 14.97
C TYR A 185 -6.55 4.03 15.70
N ASP A 186 -6.96 5.25 15.38
CA ASP A 186 -8.20 5.85 15.88
C ASP A 186 -9.04 6.45 14.75
N GLY A 187 -10.23 6.93 15.09
CA GLY A 187 -11.09 7.70 14.20
C GLY A 187 -11.37 7.02 12.87
N ASP A 188 -11.27 7.80 11.81
CA ASP A 188 -11.53 7.37 10.43
C ASP A 188 -10.41 6.47 9.88
N THR A 189 -9.18 6.62 10.38
CA THR A 189 -8.07 5.72 10.04
C THR A 189 -8.35 4.31 10.54
N ARG A 190 -8.79 4.15 11.79
CA ARG A 190 -9.19 2.85 12.34
C ARG A 190 -10.34 2.23 11.54
N ASP A 191 -11.36 3.02 11.23
CA ASP A 191 -12.50 2.55 10.42
C ASP A 191 -12.02 2.00 9.07
N ALA A 192 -11.18 2.74 8.35
CA ALA A 192 -10.67 2.34 7.04
C ALA A 192 -9.75 1.10 7.11
N VAL A 193 -8.86 1.04 8.11
CA VAL A 193 -7.92 -0.08 8.29
C VAL A 193 -8.66 -1.37 8.64
N LEU A 194 -9.59 -1.33 9.59
CA LEU A 194 -10.38 -2.50 9.98
C LEU A 194 -11.32 -2.95 8.86
N TYR A 195 -11.90 -2.01 8.12
CA TYR A 195 -12.68 -2.34 6.92
C TYR A 195 -11.86 -3.13 5.91
N LEU A 196 -10.69 -2.62 5.52
CA LEU A 196 -9.86 -3.29 4.50
C LEU A 196 -9.32 -4.63 5.01
N PHE A 197 -8.99 -4.73 6.28
CA PHE A 197 -8.57 -6.00 6.91
C PHE A 197 -9.67 -7.07 6.77
N LEU A 198 -10.90 -6.74 7.15
CA LEU A 198 -12.04 -7.66 7.02
C LEU A 198 -12.40 -7.94 5.57
N TYR A 199 -12.34 -6.94 4.70
CA TYR A 199 -12.57 -7.10 3.26
C TYR A 199 -11.61 -8.13 2.66
N LYS A 200 -10.31 -8.02 2.95
CA LYS A 200 -9.30 -8.99 2.48
C LYS A 200 -9.56 -10.38 3.04
N ALA A 201 -9.87 -10.51 4.33
CA ALA A 201 -10.17 -11.79 4.96
C ALA A 201 -11.36 -12.51 4.30
N ILE A 202 -12.43 -11.76 3.96
CA ILE A 202 -13.58 -12.31 3.23
C ILE A 202 -13.18 -12.71 1.80
N ALA A 203 -12.48 -11.85 1.08
CA ALA A 203 -12.05 -12.10 -0.31
C ALA A 203 -11.12 -13.33 -0.42
N GLU A 204 -10.29 -13.56 0.59
CA GLU A 204 -9.37 -14.69 0.72
C GLU A 204 -10.04 -15.94 1.31
N GLN A 205 -11.34 -15.88 1.61
CA GLN A 205 -12.13 -17.00 2.16
C GLN A 205 -11.53 -17.59 3.45
N GLN A 206 -11.04 -16.73 4.34
CA GLN A 206 -10.54 -17.13 5.64
C GLN A 206 -11.68 -17.65 6.53
N ASP A 207 -11.43 -18.00 7.81
CA ASP A 207 -12.45 -18.57 8.71
C ASP A 207 -13.69 -17.66 8.86
N PHE A 208 -14.81 -18.08 8.26
CA PHE A 208 -16.06 -17.33 8.24
C PHE A 208 -16.66 -17.10 9.63
N ASN A 209 -16.43 -18.00 10.61
CA ASN A 209 -16.91 -17.80 11.96
C ASN A 209 -16.16 -16.65 12.65
N VAL A 210 -14.84 -16.63 12.48
CA VAL A 210 -13.99 -15.54 13.00
C VAL A 210 -14.35 -14.23 12.31
N ILE A 211 -14.45 -14.21 10.97
CA ILE A 211 -14.86 -13.03 10.20
C ILE A 211 -16.20 -12.49 10.69
N GLY A 212 -17.20 -13.37 10.89
CA GLY A 212 -18.54 -12.98 11.36
C GLY A 212 -18.52 -12.36 12.75
N LYS A 213 -17.68 -12.87 13.66
CA LYS A 213 -17.49 -12.31 15.01
C LYS A 213 -16.83 -10.92 14.94
N LEU A 214 -15.74 -10.79 14.19
CA LEU A 214 -14.99 -9.55 14.06
C LEU A 214 -15.79 -8.47 13.33
N SER A 215 -16.56 -8.83 12.31
CA SER A 215 -17.44 -7.90 11.60
C SER A 215 -18.54 -7.33 12.51
N LYS A 216 -19.13 -8.15 13.37
CA LYS A 216 -20.10 -7.68 14.38
C LYS A 216 -19.45 -6.70 15.35
N ASP A 217 -18.24 -6.98 15.81
CA ASP A 217 -17.49 -6.09 16.69
C ASP A 217 -17.18 -4.76 16.00
N TYR A 218 -16.65 -4.82 14.77
CA TYR A 218 -16.39 -3.65 13.95
C TYR A 218 -17.62 -2.78 13.74
N PHE A 219 -18.76 -3.37 13.34
CA PHE A 219 -20.01 -2.64 13.11
C PHE A 219 -20.56 -1.97 14.38
N LYS A 220 -20.32 -2.55 15.53
CA LYS A 220 -20.78 -2.03 16.81
C LYS A 220 -19.89 -0.92 17.38
N LYS A 221 -18.58 -1.06 17.26
CA LYS A 221 -17.62 -0.22 17.99
C LYS A 221 -16.92 0.83 17.14
N TYR A 222 -16.57 0.49 15.90
CA TYR A 222 -15.57 1.25 15.13
C TYR A 222 -16.08 1.83 13.82
N ASN A 223 -17.11 1.20 13.22
CA ASN A 223 -17.59 1.61 11.92
C ASN A 223 -18.23 3.01 11.94
N ARG A 224 -17.69 3.91 11.13
CA ARG A 224 -18.18 5.27 10.91
C ARG A 224 -18.72 5.47 9.50
N ASN A 225 -18.19 4.72 8.53
CA ASN A 225 -18.56 4.82 7.13
C ASN A 225 -19.67 3.83 6.77
N LYS A 226 -20.85 4.35 6.44
CA LYS A 226 -22.02 3.52 6.07
C LYS A 226 -21.78 2.67 4.82
N GLN A 227 -20.93 3.15 3.89
CA GLN A 227 -20.61 2.41 2.67
C GLN A 227 -19.76 1.17 2.99
N PHE A 228 -18.77 1.28 3.87
CA PHE A 228 -17.95 0.15 4.33
C PHE A 228 -18.80 -0.94 4.97
N ARG A 229 -19.76 -0.53 5.82
CA ARG A 229 -20.71 -1.46 6.44
C ARG A 229 -21.56 -2.18 5.39
N LYS A 230 -22.06 -1.46 4.39
CA LYS A 230 -22.89 -2.02 3.33
C LYS A 230 -22.10 -3.07 2.54
N GLU A 231 -20.90 -2.72 2.08
CA GLU A 231 -20.04 -3.60 1.28
C GLU A 231 -19.68 -4.89 2.02
N LEU A 232 -19.19 -4.79 3.26
CA LEU A 232 -18.89 -6.00 4.07
C LEU A 232 -20.12 -6.86 4.31
N SER A 233 -21.30 -6.24 4.52
CA SER A 233 -22.55 -6.99 4.73
C SER A 233 -23.02 -7.69 3.44
N GLU A 234 -22.74 -7.13 2.28
CA GLU A 234 -23.05 -7.75 0.98
C GLU A 234 -22.10 -8.90 0.65
N MET A 235 -20.81 -8.78 0.99
CA MET A 235 -19.81 -9.83 0.77
C MET A 235 -20.01 -11.06 1.68
N GLN A 236 -20.69 -10.93 2.78
CA GLN A 236 -20.96 -12.03 3.75
C GLN A 236 -22.25 -12.80 3.46
N LYS A 237 -22.99 -12.46 2.40
CA LYS A 237 -24.20 -13.17 1.94
C LYS A 237 -23.87 -14.32 1.02
#